data_e0a33dbc63f29ec673e7de714cbfc2f4
#
_entry.id   e0a33dbc63f29ec673e7de714cbfc2f4
#
_cell.length_a   1.000
_cell.length_b   1.000
_cell.length_c   1.000
_cell.angle_alpha   90.00
_cell.angle_beta   90.00
_cell.angle_gamma   90.00
#
_symmetry.space_group_name_H-M   'P 1'
#
loop_
_entity.id
_entity.type
_entity.pdbx_description
1 polymer ?
#
loop_
_entity_poly.entity_id
_entity_poly.type
_entity_poly.pdbx_seq_one_letter_code
_entity_poly.pdbx_strand_id
1 'polypeptide(L)'
;MKRVVVAWGRFNPPTIGHQKLMDITKQTAGGDPFFIYPTHSFGGKKDDNGFKSNPLPADRKHFWLSKMFPQYRNNIIYDTSIKTIIQLFQKYQADYDDIVLVAGDDQYNDYVRMVTTYNNKEYTYRNIDFVNAGKRDKKAAGAEGMSATKMRYAAATMAIGEFSLGMPKTLKEDDIIKLMVEVVSGLK
;
A
#
# COMPACT_ATOMS: atom_id res chain seq x y z
N MET A 1 -17.82 13.88 -17.68
CA MET A 1 -17.49 13.78 -16.24
C MET A 1 -16.27 12.90 -16.10
N LYS A 2 -15.25 13.37 -15.40
CA LYS A 2 -13.97 12.64 -15.26
C LYS A 2 -13.88 12.01 -13.88
N ARG A 3 -13.57 10.73 -13.83
CA ARG A 3 -13.40 9.96 -12.60
C ARG A 3 -11.95 9.46 -12.50
N VAL A 4 -11.42 9.40 -11.28
CA VAL A 4 -10.14 8.80 -10.95
C VAL A 4 -10.31 7.77 -9.83
N VAL A 5 -9.55 6.69 -9.88
CA VAL A 5 -9.51 5.67 -8.84
C VAL A 5 -8.13 5.68 -8.18
N VAL A 6 -8.09 5.77 -6.86
CA VAL A 6 -6.84 5.83 -6.10
C VAL A 6 -6.81 4.76 -5.03
N ALA A 7 -5.66 4.10 -4.87
CA ALA A 7 -5.38 3.25 -3.74
C ALA A 7 -4.35 3.94 -2.82
N TRP A 8 -4.58 3.84 -1.53
CA TRP A 8 -3.71 4.39 -0.49
C TRP A 8 -3.36 3.29 0.51
N GLY A 9 -2.07 3.01 0.69
CA GLY A 9 -1.66 1.90 1.55
C GLY A 9 -0.27 2.04 2.14
N ARG A 10 -0.03 1.39 3.29
CA ARG A 10 1.27 1.42 3.97
C ARG A 10 2.35 0.63 3.26
N PHE A 11 2.04 -0.56 2.76
CA PHE A 11 2.98 -1.45 2.05
C PHE A 11 4.33 -1.61 2.78
N ASN A 12 4.34 -1.95 4.07
CA ASN A 12 5.56 -1.87 4.85
C ASN A 12 5.87 -3.11 5.72
N PRO A 13 6.59 -4.11 5.12
CA PRO A 13 7.03 -4.15 3.72
C PRO A 13 5.92 -4.52 2.74
N PRO A 14 6.13 -4.31 1.43
CA PRO A 14 5.28 -4.90 0.41
C PRO A 14 5.25 -6.43 0.50
N THR A 15 4.11 -7.02 0.18
CA THR A 15 3.93 -8.49 0.12
C THR A 15 3.08 -8.87 -1.07
N ILE A 16 3.10 -10.13 -1.46
CA ILE A 16 2.22 -10.66 -2.52
C ILE A 16 0.74 -10.40 -2.22
N GLY A 17 0.34 -10.38 -0.94
CA GLY A 17 -1.04 -10.07 -0.54
C GLY A 17 -1.51 -8.65 -0.90
N HIS A 18 -0.60 -7.74 -1.24
CA HIS A 18 -0.96 -6.41 -1.74
C HIS A 18 -1.40 -6.43 -3.21
N GLN A 19 -1.13 -7.50 -3.96
CA GLN A 19 -1.61 -7.62 -5.33
C GLN A 19 -3.13 -7.51 -5.41
N LYS A 20 -3.85 -8.10 -4.46
CA LYS A 20 -5.32 -8.01 -4.40
C LYS A 20 -5.82 -6.57 -4.37
N LEU A 21 -5.19 -5.70 -3.58
CA LEU A 21 -5.53 -4.27 -3.52
C LEU A 21 -5.33 -3.61 -4.89
N MET A 22 -4.22 -3.91 -5.56
CA MET A 22 -3.90 -3.34 -6.88
C MET A 22 -4.87 -3.86 -7.96
N ASP A 23 -5.17 -5.15 -7.96
CA ASP A 23 -6.10 -5.77 -8.91
C ASP A 23 -7.52 -5.19 -8.76
N ILE A 24 -7.99 -5.04 -7.52
CA ILE A 24 -9.30 -4.41 -7.24
C ILE A 24 -9.30 -2.94 -7.66
N THR A 25 -8.19 -2.21 -7.45
CA THR A 25 -8.07 -0.82 -7.90
C THR A 25 -8.20 -0.72 -9.41
N LYS A 26 -7.48 -1.56 -10.16
CA LYS A 26 -7.58 -1.65 -11.62
C LYS A 26 -8.97 -2.05 -12.09
N GLN A 27 -9.57 -3.06 -11.45
CA GLN A 27 -10.93 -3.53 -11.77
C GLN A 27 -11.98 -2.43 -11.53
N THR A 28 -11.88 -1.72 -10.41
CA THR A 28 -12.76 -0.59 -10.07
C THR A 28 -12.63 0.55 -11.08
N ALA A 29 -11.42 0.79 -11.58
CA ALA A 29 -11.18 1.81 -12.59
C ALA A 29 -11.88 1.48 -13.92
N GLY A 30 -11.91 0.21 -14.33
CA GLY A 30 -12.42 -0.17 -15.64
C GLY A 30 -11.57 0.43 -16.75
N GLY A 31 -11.99 1.56 -17.32
CA GLY A 31 -11.24 2.33 -18.31
C GLY A 31 -10.72 3.68 -17.80
N ASP A 32 -11.06 4.06 -16.57
CA ASP A 32 -10.65 5.32 -15.98
C ASP A 32 -9.19 5.27 -15.50
N PRO A 33 -8.52 6.43 -15.35
CA PRO A 33 -7.21 6.50 -14.72
C PRO A 33 -7.22 5.96 -13.30
N PHE A 34 -6.16 5.21 -12.92
CA PHE A 34 -5.99 4.75 -11.56
C PHE A 34 -4.54 4.87 -11.10
N PHE A 35 -4.36 5.12 -9.80
CA PHE A 35 -3.06 5.31 -9.19
C PHE A 35 -2.98 4.64 -7.82
N ILE A 36 -1.80 4.16 -7.49
CA ILE A 36 -1.49 3.43 -6.26
C ILE A 36 -0.42 4.22 -5.51
N TYR A 37 -0.76 4.68 -4.31
CA TYR A 37 0.11 5.51 -3.49
C TYR A 37 0.58 4.77 -2.23
N PRO A 38 1.86 4.40 -2.15
CA PRO A 38 2.46 4.02 -0.88
C PRO A 38 2.53 5.24 0.06
N THR A 39 2.13 5.07 1.31
CA THR A 39 2.25 6.16 2.30
C THR A 39 3.71 6.53 2.55
N HIS A 40 3.97 7.78 2.99
CA HIS A 40 5.30 8.24 3.40
C HIS A 40 5.67 7.84 4.84
N SER A 41 4.86 7.01 5.51
CA SER A 41 5.15 6.52 6.85
C SER A 41 6.49 5.81 6.91
N PHE A 42 7.35 6.24 7.82
CA PHE A 42 8.66 5.67 8.11
C PHE A 42 8.89 5.61 9.62
N GLY A 43 9.47 4.53 10.14
CA GLY A 43 9.62 4.30 11.57
C GLY A 43 8.29 4.01 12.25
N GLY A 44 7.81 4.94 13.07
CA GLY A 44 6.53 4.85 13.74
C GLY A 44 6.53 4.02 15.02
N LYS A 45 5.35 3.73 15.56
CA LYS A 45 5.18 2.93 16.78
C LYS A 45 5.68 1.50 16.56
N LYS A 46 6.16 0.91 17.64
CA LYS A 46 6.50 -0.51 17.66
C LYS A 46 5.24 -1.37 17.57
N ASP A 47 5.32 -2.46 16.84
CA ASP A 47 4.30 -3.48 16.80
C ASP A 47 4.38 -4.42 18.02
N ASP A 48 3.50 -5.41 18.08
CA ASP A 48 3.42 -6.37 19.21
C ASP A 48 4.72 -7.18 19.42
N ASN A 49 5.57 -7.25 18.40
CA ASN A 49 6.88 -7.91 18.46
C ASN A 49 8.02 -6.93 18.85
N GLY A 50 7.71 -5.67 19.13
CA GLY A 50 8.67 -4.64 19.50
C GLY A 50 9.43 -4.02 18.31
N PHE A 51 9.02 -4.27 17.07
CA PHE A 51 9.64 -3.75 15.86
C PHE A 51 8.91 -2.52 15.34
N LYS A 52 9.63 -1.55 14.79
CA LYS A 52 9.01 -0.41 14.11
C LYS A 52 8.08 -0.88 12.98
N SER A 53 6.88 -0.34 12.94
CA SER A 53 5.82 -0.78 12.03
C SER A 53 6.03 -0.37 10.56
N ASN A 54 6.93 0.60 10.32
CA ASN A 54 7.23 1.13 8.98
C ASN A 54 8.75 1.14 8.71
N PRO A 55 9.38 -0.04 8.51
CA PRO A 55 10.83 -0.14 8.33
C PRO A 55 11.35 0.44 7.01
N LEU A 56 10.51 0.54 5.97
CA LEU A 56 10.93 1.05 4.66
C LEU A 56 10.45 2.49 4.44
N PRO A 57 11.33 3.41 4.00
CA PRO A 57 10.92 4.74 3.54
C PRO A 57 10.18 4.66 2.20
N ALA A 58 9.48 5.75 1.83
CA ALA A 58 8.54 5.76 0.71
C ALA A 58 9.17 5.45 -0.65
N ASP A 59 10.39 5.95 -0.91
CA ASP A 59 11.14 5.66 -2.13
C ASP A 59 11.47 4.17 -2.27
N ARG A 60 11.83 3.51 -1.16
CA ARG A 60 12.13 2.07 -1.15
C ARG A 60 10.86 1.24 -1.33
N LYS A 61 9.75 1.67 -0.72
CA LYS A 61 8.43 1.02 -0.96
C LYS A 61 8.05 1.09 -2.44
N HIS A 62 8.19 2.27 -3.05
CA HIS A 62 7.93 2.47 -4.48
C HIS A 62 8.81 1.56 -5.35
N PHE A 63 10.13 1.51 -5.06
CA PHE A 63 11.07 0.66 -5.78
C PHE A 63 10.65 -0.82 -5.73
N TRP A 64 10.40 -1.35 -4.52
CA TRP A 64 10.07 -2.75 -4.33
C TRP A 64 8.69 -3.11 -4.90
N LEU A 65 7.68 -2.26 -4.71
CA LEU A 65 6.36 -2.45 -5.31
C LEU A 65 6.44 -2.51 -6.84
N SER A 66 7.19 -1.60 -7.45
CA SER A 66 7.36 -1.56 -8.91
C SER A 66 8.10 -2.79 -9.45
N LYS A 67 9.01 -3.35 -8.66
CA LYS A 67 9.74 -4.57 -9.01
C LYS A 67 8.92 -5.84 -8.79
N MET A 68 8.15 -5.89 -7.71
CA MET A 68 7.24 -7.00 -7.38
C MET A 68 6.07 -7.10 -8.35
N PHE A 69 5.54 -5.97 -8.78
CA PHE A 69 4.32 -5.87 -9.60
C PHE A 69 4.57 -5.02 -10.86
N PRO A 70 5.40 -5.50 -11.80
CA PRO A 70 5.80 -4.75 -12.99
C PRO A 70 4.61 -4.33 -13.86
N GLN A 71 3.49 -5.07 -13.82
CA GLN A 71 2.25 -4.74 -14.51
C GLN A 71 1.58 -3.45 -14.00
N TYR A 72 1.94 -2.98 -12.79
CA TYR A 72 1.42 -1.76 -12.18
C TYR A 72 2.47 -0.65 -12.06
N ARG A 73 3.68 -0.84 -12.59
CA ARG A 73 4.80 0.10 -12.43
C ARG A 73 4.42 1.55 -12.74
N ASN A 74 3.68 1.77 -13.82
CA ASN A 74 3.28 3.12 -14.25
C ASN A 74 2.14 3.72 -13.42
N ASN A 75 1.49 2.90 -12.61
CA ASN A 75 0.37 3.31 -11.75
C ASN A 75 0.81 3.49 -10.29
N ILE A 76 1.97 2.93 -9.90
CA ILE A 76 2.52 3.09 -8.56
C ILE A 76 3.28 4.42 -8.53
N ILE A 77 2.80 5.36 -7.73
CA ILE A 77 3.29 6.74 -7.71
C ILE A 77 4.14 7.00 -6.47
N TYR A 78 5.30 7.63 -6.68
CA TYR A 78 6.11 8.24 -5.66
C TYR A 78 6.15 9.75 -5.89
N ASP A 79 5.52 10.50 -5.00
CA ASP A 79 5.44 11.96 -5.07
C ASP A 79 5.74 12.54 -3.68
N THR A 80 6.85 13.23 -3.55
CA THR A 80 7.32 13.79 -2.26
C THR A 80 6.41 14.88 -1.72
N SER A 81 5.56 15.48 -2.53
CA SER A 81 4.57 16.47 -2.13
C SER A 81 3.29 15.86 -1.52
N ILE A 82 3.03 14.57 -1.80
CA ILE A 82 1.83 13.85 -1.35
C ILE A 82 2.16 12.98 -0.13
N LYS A 83 2.13 13.55 1.05
CA LYS A 83 2.44 12.87 2.32
C LYS A 83 1.20 12.37 3.05
N THR A 84 0.04 12.92 2.74
CA THR A 84 -1.24 12.59 3.39
C THR A 84 -2.32 12.27 2.36
N ILE A 85 -3.35 11.54 2.80
CA ILE A 85 -4.51 11.25 1.95
C ILE A 85 -5.27 12.53 1.58
N ILE A 86 -5.23 13.56 2.43
CA ILE A 86 -5.84 14.86 2.16
C ILE A 86 -5.15 15.55 0.98
N GLN A 87 -3.81 15.56 0.97
CA GLN A 87 -3.02 16.09 -0.15
C GLN A 87 -3.26 15.32 -1.44
N LEU A 88 -3.46 13.98 -1.35
CA LEU A 88 -3.84 13.17 -2.50
C LEU A 88 -5.16 13.65 -3.11
N PHE A 89 -6.16 13.88 -2.30
CA PHE A 89 -7.47 14.38 -2.75
C PHE A 89 -7.38 15.80 -3.29
N GLN A 90 -6.61 16.68 -2.66
CA GLN A 90 -6.35 18.03 -3.16
C GLN A 90 -5.69 18.02 -4.54
N LYS A 91 -4.77 17.09 -4.80
CA LYS A 91 -4.09 16.97 -6.08
C LYS A 91 -5.05 16.74 -7.25
N TYR A 92 -6.01 15.84 -7.08
CA TYR A 92 -6.85 15.38 -8.18
C TYR A 92 -8.15 16.18 -8.39
N GLN A 93 -8.56 17.04 -7.46
CA GLN A 93 -9.82 17.79 -7.55
C GLN A 93 -9.87 18.75 -8.74
N ALA A 94 -8.73 19.24 -9.24
CA ALA A 94 -8.70 20.16 -10.37
C ALA A 94 -9.01 19.46 -11.72
N ASP A 95 -8.72 18.16 -11.81
CA ASP A 95 -8.80 17.40 -13.05
C ASP A 95 -9.96 16.42 -13.10
N TYR A 96 -10.56 16.07 -11.93
CA TYR A 96 -11.59 15.04 -11.79
C TYR A 96 -12.75 15.50 -10.93
N ASP A 97 -13.97 15.22 -11.41
CA ASP A 97 -15.20 15.51 -10.70
C ASP A 97 -15.53 14.47 -9.62
N ASP A 98 -15.16 13.23 -9.88
CA ASP A 98 -15.42 12.06 -9.04
C ASP A 98 -14.12 11.34 -8.70
N ILE A 99 -14.04 10.84 -7.48
CA ILE A 99 -12.91 10.05 -6.99
C ILE A 99 -13.37 8.80 -6.26
N VAL A 100 -12.69 7.69 -6.49
CA VAL A 100 -12.91 6.43 -5.77
C VAL A 100 -11.66 6.10 -4.96
N LEU A 101 -11.81 5.89 -3.67
CA LEU A 101 -10.75 5.42 -2.79
C LEU A 101 -10.87 3.92 -2.58
N VAL A 102 -9.81 3.19 -2.91
CA VAL A 102 -9.67 1.75 -2.62
C VAL A 102 -8.70 1.58 -1.46
N ALA A 103 -9.12 0.87 -0.42
CA ALA A 103 -8.32 0.63 0.78
C ALA A 103 -8.48 -0.80 1.30
N GLY A 104 -7.47 -1.30 2.01
CA GLY A 104 -7.55 -2.58 2.72
C GLY A 104 -8.48 -2.50 3.93
N ASP A 105 -9.09 -3.62 4.31
CA ASP A 105 -10.11 -3.73 5.34
C ASP A 105 -9.71 -3.12 6.70
N ASP A 106 -8.48 -3.32 7.11
CA ASP A 106 -7.95 -2.87 8.41
C ASP A 106 -7.82 -1.33 8.54
N GLN A 107 -7.85 -0.58 7.43
CA GLN A 107 -7.76 0.88 7.42
C GLN A 107 -8.95 1.56 6.74
N TYR A 108 -9.84 0.77 6.14
CA TYR A 108 -10.95 1.26 5.33
C TYR A 108 -11.81 2.29 6.08
N ASN A 109 -12.31 1.93 7.25
CA ASN A 109 -13.22 2.80 8.01
C ASN A 109 -12.57 4.12 8.45
N ASP A 110 -11.28 4.08 8.82
CA ASP A 110 -10.53 5.28 9.22
C ASP A 110 -10.36 6.24 8.04
N TYR A 111 -10.07 5.72 6.85
CA TYR A 111 -9.94 6.54 5.65
C TYR A 111 -11.29 7.09 5.19
N VAL A 112 -12.35 6.29 5.20
CA VAL A 112 -13.70 6.76 4.87
C VAL A 112 -14.08 7.95 5.75
N ARG A 113 -13.92 7.81 7.07
CA ARG A 113 -14.24 8.87 8.04
C ARG A 113 -13.40 10.12 7.78
N MET A 114 -12.09 9.98 7.62
CA MET A 114 -11.18 11.09 7.38
C MET A 114 -11.55 11.83 6.10
N VAL A 115 -11.64 11.12 4.99
CA VAL A 115 -11.91 11.71 3.67
C VAL A 115 -13.26 12.40 3.64
N THR A 116 -14.31 11.78 4.19
CA THR A 116 -15.65 12.38 4.23
C THR A 116 -15.69 13.65 5.08
N THR A 117 -14.95 13.69 6.19
CA THR A 117 -14.89 14.85 7.09
C THR A 117 -14.33 16.09 6.40
N TYR A 118 -13.38 15.92 5.46
CA TYR A 118 -12.69 17.03 4.81
C TYR A 118 -13.25 17.41 3.44
N ASN A 119 -14.23 16.68 2.91
CA ASN A 119 -14.91 17.11 1.68
C ASN A 119 -15.67 18.42 1.92
N ASN A 120 -15.64 19.32 0.93
CA ASN A 120 -16.12 20.71 1.01
C ASN A 120 -15.40 21.61 2.06
N LYS A 121 -14.24 21.18 2.55
CA LYS A 121 -13.37 21.95 3.44
C LYS A 121 -11.97 22.10 2.85
N GLU A 122 -11.31 20.98 2.60
CA GLU A 122 -9.93 20.93 2.06
C GLU A 122 -9.89 20.63 0.56
N TYR A 123 -10.93 20.01 0.03
CA TYR A 123 -11.16 19.71 -1.39
C TYR A 123 -12.66 19.58 -1.64
N THR A 124 -13.04 19.57 -2.92
CA THR A 124 -14.44 19.41 -3.31
C THR A 124 -14.55 18.45 -4.48
N TYR A 125 -15.24 17.33 -4.25
CA TYR A 125 -15.67 16.39 -5.29
C TYR A 125 -17.18 16.34 -5.33
N ARG A 126 -17.73 16.16 -6.54
CA ARG A 126 -19.15 15.89 -6.74
C ARG A 126 -19.53 14.56 -6.09
N ASN A 127 -18.69 13.53 -6.27
CA ASN A 127 -18.89 12.22 -5.68
C ASN A 127 -17.56 11.61 -5.17
N ILE A 128 -17.62 11.04 -3.99
CA ILE A 128 -16.53 10.26 -3.39
C ILE A 128 -17.05 8.88 -3.07
N ASP A 129 -16.59 7.88 -3.81
CA ASP A 129 -16.91 6.48 -3.57
C ASP A 129 -15.78 5.75 -2.85
N PHE A 130 -16.12 4.67 -2.19
CA PHE A 130 -15.19 3.86 -1.41
C PHE A 130 -15.31 2.39 -1.76
N VAL A 131 -14.18 1.71 -1.94
CA VAL A 131 -14.11 0.28 -2.19
C VAL A 131 -13.21 -0.37 -1.16
N ASN A 132 -13.77 -1.35 -0.42
CA ASN A 132 -12.99 -2.18 0.49
C ASN A 132 -12.38 -3.34 -0.31
N ALA A 133 -11.07 -3.43 -0.36
CA ALA A 133 -10.35 -4.52 -1.03
C ALA A 133 -10.43 -5.85 -0.28
N GLY A 134 -11.13 -5.89 0.85
CA GLY A 134 -11.40 -7.08 1.63
C GLY A 134 -10.28 -7.45 2.60
N LYS A 135 -10.59 -8.43 3.44
CA LYS A 135 -9.64 -8.98 4.41
C LYS A 135 -8.60 -9.83 3.70
N ARG A 136 -7.37 -9.74 4.20
CA ARG A 136 -6.39 -10.80 3.95
C ARG A 136 -6.80 -12.00 4.79
N ASP A 137 -6.71 -13.18 4.22
CA ASP A 137 -6.88 -14.40 5.04
C ASP A 137 -5.63 -14.61 5.90
N LYS A 138 -5.70 -14.12 7.14
CA LYS A 138 -4.61 -14.26 8.11
C LYS A 138 -4.36 -15.71 8.53
N LYS A 139 -5.29 -16.62 8.24
CA LYS A 139 -5.20 -18.04 8.56
C LYS A 139 -4.75 -18.89 7.39
N ALA A 140 -4.72 -18.33 6.17
CA ALA A 140 -4.24 -19.05 5.00
C ALA A 140 -2.77 -19.46 5.20
N ALA A 141 -2.46 -20.67 4.82
CA ALA A 141 -1.08 -21.16 4.75
C ALA A 141 -0.39 -20.56 3.51
N GLY A 142 0.92 -20.27 3.64
CA GLY A 142 1.71 -19.77 2.51
C GLY A 142 1.54 -18.27 2.24
N ALA A 143 1.59 -17.91 0.96
CA ALA A 143 1.67 -16.51 0.49
C ALA A 143 0.54 -15.59 0.99
N GLU A 144 -0.70 -16.07 0.99
CA GLU A 144 -1.87 -15.30 1.41
C GLU A 144 -1.87 -15.00 2.92
N GLY A 145 -1.27 -15.86 3.72
CA GLY A 145 -1.16 -15.70 5.16
C GLY A 145 -0.06 -14.75 5.63
N MET A 146 0.83 -14.31 4.72
CA MET A 146 1.99 -13.46 5.06
C MET A 146 1.59 -11.98 5.16
N SER A 147 1.25 -11.55 6.38
CA SER A 147 1.04 -10.14 6.69
C SER A 147 2.35 -9.36 6.79
N ALA A 148 2.29 -8.02 6.69
CA ALA A 148 3.47 -7.18 6.91
C ALA A 148 4.10 -7.40 8.30
N THR A 149 3.30 -7.68 9.34
CA THR A 149 3.80 -8.02 10.68
C THR A 149 4.59 -9.33 10.69
N LYS A 150 4.06 -10.39 10.06
CA LYS A 150 4.78 -11.65 9.91
C LYS A 150 6.07 -11.47 9.10
N MET A 151 6.04 -10.66 8.05
CA MET A 151 7.21 -10.36 7.24
C MET A 151 8.30 -9.65 8.05
N ARG A 152 7.94 -8.67 8.88
CA ARG A 152 8.90 -7.99 9.77
C ARG A 152 9.50 -8.96 10.77
N TYR A 153 8.70 -9.85 11.34
CA TYR A 153 9.20 -10.89 12.25
C TYR A 153 10.15 -11.87 11.56
N ALA A 154 9.79 -12.38 10.38
CA ALA A 154 10.64 -13.26 9.58
C ALA A 154 11.98 -12.58 9.22
N ALA A 155 11.94 -11.28 8.88
CA ALA A 155 13.14 -10.51 8.62
C ALA A 155 14.01 -10.38 9.88
N ALA A 156 13.44 -10.02 11.03
CA ALA A 156 14.16 -9.85 12.29
C ALA A 156 14.85 -11.14 12.77
N THR A 157 14.24 -12.29 12.49
CA THR A 157 14.76 -13.63 12.85
C THR A 157 15.61 -14.25 11.74
N MET A 158 15.85 -13.52 10.63
CA MET A 158 16.58 -14.01 9.46
C MET A 158 15.99 -15.29 8.84
N ALA A 159 14.69 -15.50 8.99
CA ALA A 159 13.96 -16.65 8.47
C ALA A 159 13.65 -16.46 6.97
N ILE A 160 14.65 -16.65 6.11
CA ILE A 160 14.59 -16.39 4.65
C ILE A 160 13.46 -17.19 4.01
N GLY A 161 13.29 -18.47 4.39
CA GLY A 161 12.23 -19.32 3.83
C GLY A 161 10.83 -18.76 4.12
N GLU A 162 10.58 -18.31 5.36
CA GLU A 162 9.31 -17.69 5.73
C GLU A 162 9.11 -16.33 5.04
N PHE A 163 10.16 -15.50 5.00
CA PHE A 163 10.11 -14.21 4.31
C PHE A 163 9.77 -14.37 2.83
N SER A 164 10.35 -15.39 2.16
CA SER A 164 10.12 -15.69 0.76
C SER A 164 8.68 -16.09 0.45
N LEU A 165 7.94 -16.66 1.41
CA LEU A 165 6.50 -16.98 1.23
C LEU A 165 5.64 -15.75 0.95
N GLY A 166 6.05 -14.59 1.44
CA GLY A 166 5.35 -13.32 1.20
C GLY A 166 5.75 -12.61 -0.10
N MET A 167 6.62 -13.21 -0.91
CA MET A 167 7.17 -12.59 -2.11
C MET A 167 6.56 -13.18 -3.39
N PRO A 168 6.32 -12.37 -4.42
CA PRO A 168 5.88 -12.87 -5.71
C PRO A 168 7.03 -13.54 -6.48
N LYS A 169 6.68 -14.43 -7.40
CA LYS A 169 7.65 -15.13 -8.28
C LYS A 169 8.44 -14.19 -9.21
N THR A 170 8.05 -12.94 -9.33
CA THR A 170 8.77 -11.91 -10.08
C THR A 170 10.08 -11.49 -9.41
N LEU A 171 10.25 -11.72 -8.11
CA LEU A 171 11.49 -11.47 -7.38
C LEU A 171 12.40 -12.69 -7.40
N LYS A 172 13.68 -12.44 -7.71
CA LYS A 172 14.74 -13.43 -7.56
C LYS A 172 15.21 -13.51 -6.11
N GLU A 173 15.88 -14.59 -5.74
CA GLU A 173 16.38 -14.81 -4.38
C GLU A 173 17.26 -13.65 -3.88
N ASP A 174 18.18 -13.15 -4.70
CA ASP A 174 19.03 -12.01 -4.36
C ASP A 174 18.22 -10.75 -4.02
N ASP A 175 17.11 -10.52 -4.71
CA ASP A 175 16.22 -9.39 -4.45
C ASP A 175 15.45 -9.59 -3.15
N ILE A 176 15.01 -10.80 -2.87
CA ILE A 176 14.33 -11.16 -1.61
C ILE A 176 15.27 -10.92 -0.43
N ILE A 177 16.53 -11.34 -0.53
CA ILE A 177 17.55 -11.11 0.50
C ILE A 177 17.80 -9.62 0.69
N LYS A 178 17.95 -8.84 -0.38
CA LYS A 178 18.13 -7.38 -0.31
C LYS A 178 16.95 -6.70 0.38
N LEU A 179 15.72 -7.03 -0.01
CA LEU A 179 14.52 -6.48 0.63
C LEU A 179 14.50 -6.85 2.12
N MET A 180 14.80 -8.09 2.47
CA MET A 180 14.83 -8.53 3.87
C MET A 180 15.86 -7.73 4.68
N VAL A 181 17.07 -7.51 4.15
CA VAL A 181 18.12 -6.70 4.81
C VAL A 181 17.68 -5.25 5.00
N GLU A 182 17.04 -4.64 4.01
CA GLU A 182 16.48 -3.28 4.13
C GLU A 182 15.39 -3.21 5.22
N VAL A 183 14.52 -4.22 5.30
CA VAL A 183 13.51 -4.32 6.35
C VAL A 183 14.19 -4.39 7.72
N VAL A 184 15.16 -5.30 7.91
CA VAL A 184 15.91 -5.43 9.17
C VAL A 184 16.53 -4.11 9.60
N SER A 185 17.15 -3.39 8.67
CA SER A 185 17.79 -2.10 8.94
C SER A 185 16.83 -1.04 9.49
N GLY A 186 15.56 -1.11 9.11
CA GLY A 186 14.53 -0.16 9.54
C GLY A 186 13.70 -0.61 10.75
N LEU A 187 13.93 -1.80 11.31
CA LEU A 187 13.16 -2.33 12.45
C LEU A 187 13.54 -1.74 13.81
N LYS A 188 14.73 -1.18 13.95
CA LYS A 188 15.31 -0.68 15.21
C LYS A 188 14.89 0.73 15.55
#